data_ced0b951c8f8878d8fd0afcaf284ee56
#
_entry.id   ced0b951c8f8878d8fd0afcaf284ee56
#
_cell.length_a   1.000
_cell.length_b   1.000
_cell.length_c   1.000
_cell.angle_alpha   90.00
_cell.angle_beta   90.00
_cell.angle_gamma   90.00
#
_symmetry.space_group_name_H-M   'P 1'
#
loop_
_entity.id
_entity.type
_entity.pdbx_description
1 polymer ?
#
loop_
_entity_poly.entity_id
_entity_poly.type
_entity_poly.pdbx_seq_one_letter_code
_entity_poly.pdbx_strand_id
1 'polypeptide(L)'
;PSAANPFGYPEFPFANPPYAARAYAYVSVAQYDALVAAFYYKRLYNRAAPHAVDANIKPLVPATNLPSYPSEDAVVAAVSVEMLKLLFPADIAYIQQKADEHMLSRIMAGMNTRSDIEAGVQLARQVAAKVIARAAGDNMSKAIGTPAQWAELESQTAATGEIPWISQEIPKRPPMLPFFGRVKPFLFDSLTTIAIRPIAPPSVKSQKFKEELEEVRNYAKNATRQQIAIVHFWADGVGTYTPPGHWNAIAADDFVKQRFSEVRWARNLALLNMAEMDAAIACWDTKTFYFNPRPTQVDPSIKTQTGLPNFPAYTSGHSTFSGAAATILGHIVPARAAAYTAMAKEASESRIYGAIHYRSDCEVGLAQGVKVGNFAIARAQSDGAN
;
A
#
# COMPACT_ATOMS: atom_id res chain seq x y z
N PRO A 1 -4.34 11.57 -11.95
CA PRO A 1 -5.04 11.06 -13.14
C PRO A 1 -6.45 10.61 -12.77
N SER A 2 -7.41 10.86 -13.63
CA SER A 2 -8.76 10.34 -13.50
C SER A 2 -8.94 9.10 -14.39
N ALA A 3 -10.00 8.31 -14.15
CA ALA A 3 -10.35 7.23 -15.06
C ALA A 3 -10.58 7.72 -16.51
N ALA A 4 -11.05 8.99 -16.68
CA ALA A 4 -11.24 9.63 -17.97
C ALA A 4 -9.94 10.13 -18.62
N ASN A 5 -8.91 10.43 -17.82
CA ASN A 5 -7.59 10.85 -18.29
C ASN A 5 -6.48 10.30 -17.40
N PRO A 6 -6.15 9.00 -17.55
CA PRO A 6 -5.15 8.33 -16.73
C PRO A 6 -3.73 8.87 -16.92
N PHE A 7 -3.48 9.60 -18.00
CA PHE A 7 -2.18 10.16 -18.35
C PHE A 7 -2.09 11.67 -18.18
N GLY A 8 -3.21 12.32 -17.80
CA GLY A 8 -3.33 13.77 -17.76
C GLY A 8 -2.43 14.48 -16.75
N TYR A 9 -1.91 13.74 -15.77
CA TYR A 9 -1.07 14.30 -14.72
C TYR A 9 0.03 13.31 -14.33
N PRO A 10 1.18 13.29 -15.02
CA PRO A 10 2.33 12.52 -14.60
C PRO A 10 2.85 12.94 -13.21
N GLU A 11 2.43 14.12 -12.72
CA GLU A 11 2.74 14.63 -11.39
C GLU A 11 1.93 13.94 -10.27
N PHE A 12 0.84 13.22 -10.59
CA PHE A 12 0.08 12.46 -9.59
C PHE A 12 0.55 10.99 -9.51
N PRO A 13 1.63 10.75 -8.76
CA PRO A 13 2.25 9.44 -8.71
C PRO A 13 1.39 8.37 -8.01
N PHE A 14 0.42 8.78 -7.18
CA PHE A 14 -0.43 7.86 -6.40
C PHE A 14 -1.39 7.01 -7.23
N ALA A 15 -1.53 7.29 -8.51
CA ALA A 15 -2.18 6.37 -9.44
C ALA A 15 -1.39 5.08 -9.67
N ASN A 16 -0.17 4.98 -9.16
CA ASN A 16 0.72 3.84 -9.31
C ASN A 16 0.87 3.08 -7.99
N PRO A 17 0.79 1.74 -7.99
CA PRO A 17 0.81 0.94 -6.76
C PRO A 17 1.99 1.21 -5.81
N PRO A 18 3.26 1.36 -6.25
CA PRO A 18 4.36 1.67 -5.35
C PRO A 18 4.24 3.02 -4.64
N TYR A 19 3.81 4.05 -5.34
CA TYR A 19 3.58 5.36 -4.71
C TYR A 19 2.43 5.31 -3.70
N ALA A 20 1.33 4.63 -4.07
CA ALA A 20 0.18 4.48 -3.18
C ALA A 20 0.57 3.69 -1.93
N ALA A 21 1.25 2.53 -2.08
CA ALA A 21 1.70 1.73 -0.95
C ALA A 21 2.61 2.53 0.00
N ARG A 22 3.56 3.30 -0.57
CA ARG A 22 4.43 4.16 0.22
C ARG A 22 3.64 5.26 0.94
N ALA A 23 2.69 5.91 0.29
CA ALA A 23 1.86 6.94 0.90
C ALA A 23 1.04 6.39 2.06
N TYR A 24 0.34 5.28 1.87
CA TYR A 24 -0.42 4.62 2.94
C TYR A 24 0.47 4.22 4.12
N ALA A 25 1.65 3.64 3.85
CA ALA A 25 2.57 3.22 4.91
C ALA A 25 3.04 4.41 5.76
N TYR A 26 3.51 5.49 5.13
CA TYR A 26 3.99 6.65 5.88
C TYR A 26 2.89 7.37 6.64
N VAL A 27 1.68 7.52 6.08
CA VAL A 27 0.55 8.13 6.78
C VAL A 27 0.12 7.29 7.97
N SER A 28 -0.09 5.98 7.78
CA SER A 28 -0.58 5.10 8.85
C SER A 28 0.45 4.90 9.96
N VAL A 29 1.74 4.79 9.64
CA VAL A 29 2.81 4.73 10.65
C VAL A 29 2.87 6.03 11.45
N ALA A 30 2.78 7.19 10.80
CA ALA A 30 2.78 8.48 11.49
C ALA A 30 1.57 8.63 12.42
N GLN A 31 0.39 8.20 12.00
CA GLN A 31 -0.82 8.21 12.82
C GLN A 31 -0.67 7.29 14.04
N TYR A 32 -0.18 6.07 13.84
CA TYR A 32 0.00 5.11 14.92
C TYR A 32 1.04 5.59 15.94
N ASP A 33 2.22 6.02 15.49
CA ASP A 33 3.28 6.51 16.38
C ASP A 33 2.82 7.75 17.18
N ALA A 34 2.06 8.65 16.54
CA ALA A 34 1.52 9.83 17.20
C ALA A 34 0.46 9.47 18.26
N LEU A 35 -0.40 8.48 17.98
CA LEU A 35 -1.39 7.97 18.94
C LEU A 35 -0.72 7.27 20.12
N VAL A 36 0.32 6.44 19.88
CA VAL A 36 1.10 5.82 20.98
C VAL A 36 1.65 6.88 21.92
N ALA A 37 2.25 7.94 21.36
CA ALA A 37 2.75 9.05 22.15
C ALA A 37 1.62 9.80 22.89
N ALA A 38 0.47 10.04 22.24
CA ALA A 38 -0.67 10.70 22.86
C ALA A 38 -1.19 9.91 24.06
N PHE A 39 -1.36 8.59 23.92
CA PHE A 39 -1.87 7.73 24.99
C PHE A 39 -0.88 7.55 26.14
N TYR A 40 0.45 7.63 25.86
CA TYR A 40 1.45 7.73 26.92
C TYR A 40 1.22 8.98 27.79
N TYR A 41 1.08 10.15 27.18
CA TYR A 41 0.86 11.41 27.90
C TYR A 41 -0.52 11.49 28.53
N LYS A 42 -1.57 10.96 27.90
CA LYS A 42 -2.91 10.85 28.51
C LYS A 42 -2.83 10.12 29.85
N ARG A 43 -2.12 8.99 29.90
CA ARG A 43 -1.94 8.22 31.13
C ARG A 43 -1.07 8.95 32.16
N LEU A 44 -0.06 9.68 31.71
CA LEU A 44 0.85 10.43 32.57
C LEU A 44 0.14 11.60 33.28
N TYR A 45 -0.61 12.42 32.52
CA TYR A 45 -1.27 13.60 33.05
C TYR A 45 -2.65 13.33 33.63
N ASN A 46 -3.32 12.30 33.15
CA ASN A 46 -4.64 11.84 33.60
C ASN A 46 -5.67 12.99 33.78
N ARG A 47 -5.67 13.95 32.84
CA ARG A 47 -6.54 15.13 32.90
C ARG A 47 -7.99 14.74 32.60
N ALA A 48 -8.91 15.05 33.51
CA ALA A 48 -10.33 14.79 33.31
C ALA A 48 -10.89 15.59 32.13
N ALA A 49 -11.80 14.97 31.38
CA ALA A 49 -12.52 15.63 30.29
C ALA A 49 -13.45 16.74 30.80
N PRO A 50 -13.75 17.78 29.99
CA PRO A 50 -14.58 18.91 30.42
C PRO A 50 -15.90 18.52 31.07
N HIS A 51 -16.62 17.58 30.50
CA HIS A 51 -17.91 17.07 31.02
C HIS A 51 -17.80 16.32 32.36
N ALA A 52 -16.60 15.80 32.67
CA ALA A 52 -16.35 15.14 33.95
C ALA A 52 -16.00 16.16 35.08
N VAL A 53 -15.60 17.38 34.70
CA VAL A 53 -15.26 18.47 35.64
C VAL A 53 -16.45 19.36 35.89
N ASP A 54 -17.25 19.67 34.86
CA ASP A 54 -18.45 20.52 34.96
C ASP A 54 -19.68 19.79 34.42
N ALA A 55 -20.61 19.49 35.32
CA ALA A 55 -21.88 18.80 35.03
C ALA A 55 -22.82 19.60 34.09
N ASN A 56 -22.59 20.90 33.88
CA ASN A 56 -23.33 21.72 32.94
C ASN A 56 -22.89 21.46 31.48
N ILE A 57 -21.71 20.94 31.27
CA ILE A 57 -21.22 20.56 29.94
C ILE A 57 -21.87 19.22 29.56
N LYS A 58 -22.77 19.28 28.58
CA LYS A 58 -23.40 18.07 28.01
C LYS A 58 -22.70 17.70 26.72
N PRO A 59 -21.96 16.57 26.66
CA PRO A 59 -21.30 16.15 25.44
C PRO A 59 -22.31 15.92 24.31
N LEU A 60 -21.99 16.37 23.10
CA LEU A 60 -22.81 16.14 21.90
C LEU A 60 -22.53 14.78 21.25
N VAL A 61 -21.53 14.06 21.73
CA VAL A 61 -21.16 12.70 21.31
C VAL A 61 -21.08 11.81 22.55
N PRO A 62 -21.08 10.48 22.42
CA PRO A 62 -20.94 9.57 23.55
C PRO A 62 -19.70 9.92 24.38
N ALA A 63 -19.92 10.16 25.68
CA ALA A 63 -18.84 10.44 26.62
C ALA A 63 -17.91 9.22 26.77
N THR A 64 -16.62 9.48 26.90
CA THR A 64 -15.61 8.46 27.17
C THR A 64 -14.97 8.68 28.53
N ASN A 65 -14.41 7.62 29.11
CA ASN A 65 -13.63 7.72 30.35
C ASN A 65 -12.14 8.01 30.08
N LEU A 66 -11.78 8.35 28.85
CA LEU A 66 -10.40 8.66 28.49
C LEU A 66 -10.02 10.06 29.01
N PRO A 67 -8.80 10.25 29.51
CA PRO A 67 -8.26 11.57 29.79
C PRO A 67 -8.27 12.44 28.53
N SER A 68 -8.57 13.76 28.68
CA SER A 68 -8.70 14.66 27.53
C SER A 68 -7.39 15.16 26.95
N TYR A 69 -6.30 15.11 27.72
CA TYR A 69 -5.04 15.76 27.38
C TYR A 69 -3.88 14.79 27.15
N PRO A 70 -3.13 14.91 26.03
CA PRO A 70 -3.48 15.70 24.82
C PRO A 70 -4.65 15.06 24.07
N SER A 71 -5.35 15.85 23.24
CA SER A 71 -6.44 15.33 22.41
C SER A 71 -5.91 14.36 21.34
N GLU A 72 -6.39 13.11 21.33
CA GLU A 72 -6.09 12.12 20.32
C GLU A 72 -6.60 12.50 18.94
N ASP A 73 -7.80 13.10 18.89
CA ASP A 73 -8.38 13.61 17.63
C ASP A 73 -7.50 14.69 17.02
N ALA A 74 -6.99 15.61 17.83
CA ALA A 74 -6.08 16.65 17.35
C ALA A 74 -4.71 16.09 16.91
N VAL A 75 -4.24 15.04 17.59
CA VAL A 75 -3.02 14.34 17.21
C VAL A 75 -3.17 13.70 15.82
N VAL A 76 -4.27 12.94 15.59
CA VAL A 76 -4.52 12.28 14.30
C VAL A 76 -4.73 13.31 13.20
N ALA A 77 -5.54 14.36 13.45
CA ALA A 77 -5.79 15.41 12.48
C ALA A 77 -4.49 16.12 12.07
N ALA A 78 -3.69 16.56 13.04
CA ALA A 78 -2.47 17.31 12.76
C ALA A 78 -1.36 16.47 12.11
N VAL A 79 -1.14 15.21 12.55
CA VAL A 79 -0.14 14.34 11.91
C VAL A 79 -0.56 14.01 10.48
N SER A 80 -1.85 13.80 10.24
CA SER A 80 -2.37 13.58 8.88
C SER A 80 -2.13 14.79 7.99
N VAL A 81 -2.38 15.99 8.49
CA VAL A 81 -2.09 17.24 7.75
C VAL A 81 -0.62 17.31 7.34
N GLU A 82 0.31 17.09 8.29
CA GLU A 82 1.74 17.20 8.00
C GLU A 82 2.18 16.18 6.94
N MET A 83 1.62 14.96 6.96
CA MET A 83 1.92 13.94 5.96
C MET A 83 1.25 14.23 4.61
N LEU A 84 -0.03 14.60 4.62
CA LEU A 84 -0.80 14.83 3.38
C LEU A 84 -0.36 16.08 2.62
N LYS A 85 0.14 17.11 3.31
CA LYS A 85 0.73 18.30 2.65
C LYS A 85 1.92 17.96 1.76
N LEU A 86 2.71 16.94 2.12
CA LEU A 86 3.81 16.46 1.30
C LEU A 86 3.34 15.67 0.07
N LEU A 87 2.22 14.97 0.23
CA LEU A 87 1.68 14.09 -0.79
C LEU A 87 0.80 14.85 -1.79
N PHE A 88 0.11 15.89 -1.33
CA PHE A 88 -0.88 16.69 -2.08
C PHE A 88 -0.61 18.20 -1.92
N PRO A 89 0.50 18.71 -2.47
CA PRO A 89 0.88 20.11 -2.28
C PRO A 89 -0.11 21.13 -2.88
N ALA A 90 -0.91 20.70 -3.86
CA ALA A 90 -1.96 21.55 -4.43
C ALA A 90 -3.18 21.71 -3.52
N ASP A 91 -3.40 20.80 -2.56
CA ASP A 91 -4.60 20.74 -1.73
C ASP A 91 -4.37 21.16 -0.28
N ILE A 92 -3.22 21.80 0.02
CA ILE A 92 -2.80 22.15 1.39
C ILE A 92 -3.89 22.93 2.15
N ALA A 93 -4.52 23.90 1.51
CA ALA A 93 -5.55 24.73 2.14
C ALA A 93 -6.78 23.89 2.54
N TYR A 94 -7.24 23.01 1.66
CA TYR A 94 -8.37 22.12 1.91
C TYR A 94 -8.05 21.11 3.02
N ILE A 95 -6.86 20.50 2.98
CA ILE A 95 -6.41 19.53 4.00
C ILE A 95 -6.36 20.19 5.37
N GLN A 96 -5.80 21.40 5.46
CA GLN A 96 -5.74 22.15 6.71
C GLN A 96 -7.15 22.50 7.22
N GLN A 97 -8.02 23.01 6.35
CA GLN A 97 -9.39 23.33 6.71
C GLN A 97 -10.12 22.11 7.31
N LYS A 98 -9.99 20.93 6.72
CA LYS A 98 -10.64 19.70 7.23
C LYS A 98 -10.11 19.27 8.58
N ALA A 99 -8.81 19.43 8.82
CA ALA A 99 -8.23 19.16 10.13
C ALA A 99 -8.71 20.17 11.19
N ASP A 100 -8.79 21.46 10.83
CA ASP A 100 -9.27 22.51 11.73
C ASP A 100 -10.75 22.29 12.08
N GLU A 101 -11.59 21.91 11.12
CA GLU A 101 -13.00 21.52 11.35
C GLU A 101 -13.07 20.33 12.31
N HIS A 102 -12.26 19.28 12.10
CA HIS A 102 -12.22 18.12 12.99
C HIS A 102 -11.82 18.51 14.41
N MET A 103 -10.75 19.25 14.59
CA MET A 103 -10.29 19.69 15.92
C MET A 103 -11.32 20.59 16.60
N LEU A 104 -11.92 21.55 15.89
CA LEU A 104 -12.97 22.41 16.41
C LEU A 104 -14.19 21.62 16.85
N SER A 105 -14.57 20.58 16.11
CA SER A 105 -15.69 19.72 16.45
C SER A 105 -15.56 19.09 17.85
N ARG A 106 -14.33 18.80 18.30
CA ARG A 106 -14.09 18.22 19.64
C ARG A 106 -14.34 19.23 20.77
N ILE A 107 -13.99 20.49 20.52
CA ILE A 107 -14.31 21.58 21.47
C ILE A 107 -15.82 21.80 21.50
N MET A 108 -16.47 21.92 20.35
CA MET A 108 -17.91 22.12 20.24
C MET A 108 -18.73 20.98 20.84
N ALA A 109 -18.21 19.75 20.73
CA ALA A 109 -18.82 18.57 21.33
C ALA A 109 -18.62 18.47 22.85
N GLY A 110 -17.87 19.38 23.49
CA GLY A 110 -17.59 19.34 24.93
C GLY A 110 -16.63 18.23 25.35
N MET A 111 -15.85 17.70 24.43
CA MET A 111 -14.92 16.58 24.69
C MET A 111 -13.52 17.04 25.08
N ASN A 112 -13.06 18.16 24.52
CA ASN A 112 -11.70 18.71 24.74
C ASN A 112 -11.74 20.21 24.98
N THR A 113 -10.76 20.71 25.72
CA THR A 113 -10.44 22.14 25.81
C THR A 113 -9.48 22.56 24.69
N ARG A 114 -9.33 23.87 24.48
CA ARG A 114 -8.37 24.40 23.52
C ARG A 114 -6.94 23.93 23.83
N SER A 115 -6.54 23.90 25.10
CA SER A 115 -5.20 23.42 25.48
C SER A 115 -4.96 21.96 25.22
N ASP A 116 -6.02 21.11 25.23
CA ASP A 116 -5.90 19.69 24.84
C ASP A 116 -5.60 19.56 23.34
N ILE A 117 -6.28 20.39 22.53
CA ILE A 117 -6.07 20.45 21.08
C ILE A 117 -4.66 20.95 20.74
N GLU A 118 -4.25 22.07 21.32
CA GLU A 118 -2.93 22.68 21.06
C GLU A 118 -1.79 21.72 21.44
N ALA A 119 -1.90 21.01 22.56
CA ALA A 119 -0.93 19.99 22.96
C ALA A 119 -0.90 18.82 21.97
N GLY A 120 -2.06 18.38 21.48
CA GLY A 120 -2.17 17.33 20.46
C GLY A 120 -1.48 17.74 19.14
N VAL A 121 -1.70 18.96 18.67
CA VAL A 121 -1.06 19.50 17.46
C VAL A 121 0.46 19.57 17.62
N GLN A 122 0.96 20.04 18.76
CA GLN A 122 2.40 20.12 19.01
C GLN A 122 3.06 18.74 19.02
N LEU A 123 2.44 17.76 19.67
CA LEU A 123 2.91 16.38 19.71
C LEU A 123 2.94 15.76 18.29
N ALA A 124 1.87 15.94 17.55
CA ALA A 124 1.75 15.43 16.18
C ALA A 124 2.85 15.94 15.25
N ARG A 125 3.17 17.25 15.33
CA ARG A 125 4.26 17.86 14.54
C ARG A 125 5.62 17.27 14.86
N GLN A 126 5.90 16.97 16.13
CA GLN A 126 7.17 16.35 16.53
C GLN A 126 7.30 14.92 15.98
N VAL A 127 6.23 14.14 15.99
CA VAL A 127 6.20 12.79 15.42
C VAL A 127 6.32 12.87 13.90
N ALA A 128 5.52 13.71 13.25
CA ALA A 128 5.56 13.91 11.80
C ALA A 128 6.97 14.25 11.30
N ALA A 129 7.69 15.14 12.00
CA ALA A 129 9.05 15.53 11.63
C ALA A 129 10.01 14.32 11.54
N LYS A 130 9.88 13.33 12.44
CA LYS A 130 10.69 12.10 12.42
C LYS A 130 10.32 11.21 11.26
N VAL A 131 9.02 11.04 10.97
CA VAL A 131 8.53 10.22 9.86
C VAL A 131 8.89 10.84 8.51
N ILE A 132 8.79 12.16 8.39
CA ILE A 132 9.21 12.94 7.21
C ILE A 132 10.73 12.78 6.97
N ALA A 133 11.55 12.89 8.02
CA ALA A 133 12.99 12.69 7.89
C ALA A 133 13.33 11.27 7.39
N ARG A 134 12.60 10.24 7.88
CA ARG A 134 12.74 8.88 7.35
C ARG A 134 12.36 8.79 5.88
N ALA A 135 11.23 9.40 5.49
CA ALA A 135 10.75 9.40 4.11
C ALA A 135 11.70 10.11 3.15
N ALA A 136 12.36 11.19 3.59
CA ALA A 136 13.35 11.91 2.81
C ALA A 136 14.64 11.08 2.57
N GLY A 137 14.96 10.16 3.49
CA GLY A 137 16.16 9.32 3.43
C GLY A 137 15.92 7.88 2.98
N ASP A 138 14.75 7.55 2.42
CA ASP A 138 14.40 6.17 2.05
C ASP A 138 14.79 5.74 0.63
N ASN A 139 15.50 6.57 -0.12
CA ASN A 139 15.89 6.36 -1.53
C ASN A 139 14.76 6.48 -2.58
N MET A 140 13.55 6.90 -2.21
CA MET A 140 12.46 7.07 -3.17
C MET A 140 12.83 8.01 -4.33
N SER A 141 13.60 9.06 -4.07
CA SER A 141 14.07 10.01 -5.10
C SER A 141 14.90 9.36 -6.21
N LYS A 142 15.47 8.16 -5.97
CA LYS A 142 16.28 7.40 -6.93
C LYS A 142 15.49 6.28 -7.62
N ALA A 143 14.24 6.06 -7.25
CA ALA A 143 13.45 4.91 -7.71
C ALA A 143 13.11 4.96 -9.21
N ILE A 144 13.07 6.15 -9.81
CA ILE A 144 12.76 6.32 -11.24
C ILE A 144 13.96 5.93 -12.14
N GLY A 145 15.19 6.18 -11.69
CA GLY A 145 16.40 5.96 -12.47
C GLY A 145 16.60 6.94 -13.62
N THR A 146 17.45 6.57 -14.56
CA THR A 146 17.85 7.35 -15.73
C THR A 146 17.69 6.56 -17.02
N PRO A 147 17.61 7.21 -18.20
CA PRO A 147 17.56 6.50 -19.49
C PRO A 147 18.70 5.51 -19.70
N ALA A 148 19.92 5.82 -19.26
CA ALA A 148 21.06 4.92 -19.34
C ALA A 148 20.85 3.65 -18.47
N GLN A 149 20.31 3.81 -17.27
CA GLN A 149 20.02 2.68 -16.40
C GLN A 149 18.88 1.80 -16.94
N TRP A 150 17.87 2.38 -17.60
CA TRP A 150 16.79 1.60 -18.23
C TRP A 150 17.32 0.78 -19.41
N ALA A 151 18.15 1.38 -20.27
CA ALA A 151 18.82 0.69 -21.38
C ALA A 151 19.74 -0.44 -20.89
N GLU A 152 20.41 -0.24 -19.76
CA GLU A 152 21.25 -1.26 -19.12
C GLU A 152 20.42 -2.48 -18.67
N LEU A 153 19.23 -2.29 -18.09
CA LEU A 153 18.32 -3.38 -17.70
C LEU A 153 17.92 -4.21 -18.93
N GLU A 154 17.56 -3.55 -20.02
CA GLU A 154 17.23 -4.23 -21.29
C GLU A 154 18.42 -5.04 -21.81
N SER A 155 19.61 -4.42 -21.85
CA SER A 155 20.84 -5.03 -22.34
C SER A 155 21.26 -6.24 -21.50
N GLN A 156 21.24 -6.11 -20.17
CA GLN A 156 21.58 -7.19 -19.24
C GLN A 156 20.65 -8.39 -19.42
N THR A 157 19.35 -8.15 -19.53
CA THR A 157 18.37 -9.23 -19.76
C THR A 157 18.58 -9.91 -21.11
N ALA A 158 18.79 -9.13 -22.18
CA ALA A 158 19.06 -9.66 -23.51
C ALA A 158 20.34 -10.52 -23.55
N ALA A 159 21.37 -10.12 -22.79
CA ALA A 159 22.64 -10.86 -22.70
C ALA A 159 22.48 -12.26 -22.08
N THR A 160 21.44 -12.51 -21.29
CA THR A 160 21.10 -13.86 -20.79
C THR A 160 20.42 -14.74 -21.83
N GLY A 161 20.07 -14.18 -22.97
CA GLY A 161 19.29 -14.86 -24.02
C GLY A 161 17.79 -14.88 -23.78
N GLU A 162 17.30 -14.15 -22.79
CA GLU A 162 15.90 -13.88 -22.51
C GLU A 162 15.40 -12.63 -23.26
N ILE A 163 14.07 -12.50 -23.37
CA ILE A 163 13.44 -11.30 -23.96
C ILE A 163 13.27 -10.24 -22.87
N PRO A 164 13.91 -9.07 -22.99
CA PRO A 164 13.71 -7.98 -22.04
C PRO A 164 12.30 -7.39 -22.17
N TRP A 165 11.75 -6.91 -21.06
CA TRP A 165 10.53 -6.12 -21.10
C TRP A 165 10.75 -4.79 -21.85
N ILE A 166 9.77 -4.40 -22.67
CA ILE A 166 9.69 -3.08 -23.30
C ILE A 166 8.31 -2.46 -23.09
N SER A 167 8.25 -1.13 -23.00
CA SER A 167 6.98 -0.43 -22.95
C SER A 167 6.19 -0.63 -24.25
N GLN A 168 4.93 -1.03 -24.10
CA GLN A 168 3.98 -1.20 -25.21
C GLN A 168 3.04 0.02 -25.37
N GLU A 169 3.29 1.10 -24.64
CA GLU A 169 2.55 2.34 -24.75
C GLU A 169 2.97 3.17 -25.95
N ILE A 170 2.07 4.01 -26.45
CA ILE A 170 2.34 4.94 -27.57
C ILE A 170 1.93 6.34 -27.13
N PRO A 171 2.87 7.28 -26.93
CA PRO A 171 4.32 7.07 -26.98
C PRO A 171 4.85 6.19 -25.85
N LYS A 172 5.98 5.53 -26.07
CA LYS A 172 6.64 4.72 -25.03
C LYS A 172 7.01 5.57 -23.82
N ARG A 173 6.63 5.12 -22.65
CA ARG A 173 7.09 5.71 -21.37
C ARG A 173 8.20 4.87 -20.76
N PRO A 174 9.04 5.48 -19.90
CA PRO A 174 9.98 4.73 -19.06
C PRO A 174 9.27 3.67 -18.20
N PRO A 175 9.98 2.60 -17.80
CA PRO A 175 9.41 1.64 -16.85
C PRO A 175 9.05 2.34 -15.55
N MET A 176 7.88 1.99 -14.98
CA MET A 176 7.38 2.60 -13.75
C MET A 176 8.29 2.23 -12.58
N LEU A 177 9.01 3.22 -12.05
CA LEU A 177 9.82 3.11 -10.82
C LEU A 177 10.71 1.86 -10.77
N PRO A 178 11.53 1.57 -11.79
CA PRO A 178 12.26 0.31 -11.88
C PRO A 178 13.15 0.04 -10.66
N PHE A 179 13.63 1.08 -9.97
CA PHE A 179 14.48 0.93 -8.79
C PHE A 179 13.73 1.08 -7.45
N PHE A 180 12.39 0.94 -7.43
CA PHE A 180 11.63 0.96 -6.18
C PHE A 180 12.06 -0.16 -5.21
N GLY A 181 12.58 -1.28 -5.72
CA GLY A 181 13.18 -2.34 -4.90
C GLY A 181 14.39 -1.90 -4.06
N ARG A 182 14.93 -0.69 -4.29
CA ARG A 182 16.02 -0.08 -3.50
C ARG A 182 15.52 0.91 -2.44
N VAL A 183 14.23 1.13 -2.34
CA VAL A 183 13.62 1.95 -1.28
C VAL A 183 13.77 1.22 0.04
N LYS A 184 14.00 1.98 1.12
CA LYS A 184 14.22 1.43 2.46
C LYS A 184 12.93 0.84 3.05
N PRO A 185 12.87 -0.48 3.28
CA PRO A 185 11.69 -1.13 3.82
C PRO A 185 11.46 -0.81 5.31
N PHE A 186 10.28 -1.12 5.81
CA PHE A 186 9.90 -0.92 7.22
C PHE A 186 10.18 -2.14 8.10
N LEU A 187 9.96 -3.35 7.57
CA LEU A 187 9.89 -4.59 8.34
C LEU A 187 11.20 -5.40 8.31
N PHE A 188 12.06 -5.10 7.36
CA PHE A 188 13.34 -5.79 7.18
C PHE A 188 14.38 -4.85 6.55
N ASP A 189 15.57 -5.32 6.25
CA ASP A 189 16.63 -4.55 5.62
C ASP A 189 16.75 -4.82 4.11
N SER A 190 17.58 -4.04 3.42
CA SER A 190 17.79 -4.18 1.98
C SER A 190 18.48 -5.51 1.59
N LEU A 191 19.23 -6.14 2.47
CA LEU A 191 19.82 -7.46 2.23
C LEU A 191 18.74 -8.54 2.24
N THR A 192 17.78 -8.42 3.14
CA THR A 192 16.61 -9.29 3.20
C THR A 192 15.77 -9.15 1.94
N THR A 193 15.61 -7.93 1.35
CA THR A 193 14.93 -7.74 0.06
C THR A 193 15.54 -8.64 -1.01
N ILE A 194 16.87 -8.69 -1.10
CA ILE A 194 17.59 -9.54 -2.05
C ILE A 194 17.40 -11.03 -1.69
N ALA A 195 17.48 -11.39 -0.42
CA ALA A 195 17.37 -12.78 0.06
C ALA A 195 16.00 -13.41 -0.18
N ILE A 196 14.92 -12.60 -0.18
CA ILE A 196 13.56 -13.09 -0.45
C ILE A 196 13.17 -13.03 -1.93
N ARG A 197 14.07 -12.55 -2.81
CA ARG A 197 13.87 -12.59 -4.26
C ARG A 197 13.64 -14.04 -4.71
N PRO A 198 12.56 -14.34 -5.44
CA PRO A 198 12.29 -15.69 -5.91
C PRO A 198 13.32 -16.16 -6.96
N ILE A 199 13.30 -17.44 -7.24
CA ILE A 199 14.04 -18.02 -8.39
C ILE A 199 13.56 -17.42 -9.71
N ALA A 200 14.34 -17.57 -10.77
CA ALA A 200 14.02 -17.05 -12.11
C ALA A 200 12.67 -17.56 -12.63
N PRO A 201 11.93 -16.73 -13.37
CA PRO A 201 10.76 -17.20 -14.11
C PRO A 201 11.16 -18.25 -15.15
N PRO A 202 10.20 -19.05 -15.65
CA PRO A 202 10.47 -19.96 -16.77
C PRO A 202 11.06 -19.21 -17.96
N SER A 203 12.20 -19.69 -18.48
CA SER A 203 12.83 -19.13 -19.69
C SER A 203 11.83 -19.11 -20.84
N VAL A 204 11.84 -18.06 -21.66
CA VAL A 204 10.99 -17.95 -22.86
C VAL A 204 11.21 -19.10 -23.86
N LYS A 205 12.32 -19.83 -23.75
CA LYS A 205 12.63 -21.02 -24.57
C LYS A 205 12.11 -22.31 -23.98
N SER A 206 11.69 -22.32 -22.70
CA SER A 206 11.28 -23.52 -21.98
C SER A 206 9.90 -24.00 -22.39
N GLN A 207 9.64 -25.31 -22.20
CA GLN A 207 8.32 -25.90 -22.40
C GLN A 207 7.31 -25.30 -21.42
N LYS A 208 7.70 -25.07 -20.15
CA LYS A 208 6.86 -24.46 -19.11
C LYS A 208 6.36 -23.08 -19.54
N PHE A 209 7.23 -22.22 -20.08
CA PHE A 209 6.82 -20.90 -20.58
C PHE A 209 5.79 -21.00 -21.72
N LYS A 210 5.97 -21.96 -22.66
CA LYS A 210 5.03 -22.18 -23.77
C LYS A 210 3.65 -22.60 -23.26
N GLU A 211 3.60 -23.47 -22.26
CA GLU A 211 2.35 -23.90 -21.60
C GLU A 211 1.63 -22.74 -20.92
N GLU A 212 2.36 -21.91 -20.17
CA GLU A 212 1.80 -20.72 -19.51
C GLU A 212 1.33 -19.66 -20.51
N LEU A 213 2.06 -19.45 -21.61
CA LEU A 213 1.62 -18.57 -22.69
C LEU A 213 0.34 -19.07 -23.36
N GLU A 214 0.21 -20.39 -23.58
CA GLU A 214 -1.01 -20.97 -24.13
C GLU A 214 -2.20 -20.84 -23.16
N GLU A 215 -1.96 -21.00 -21.87
CA GLU A 215 -2.98 -20.73 -20.86
C GLU A 215 -3.49 -19.29 -20.95
N VAL A 216 -2.59 -18.31 -21.07
CA VAL A 216 -2.95 -16.89 -21.23
C VAL A 216 -3.74 -16.66 -22.53
N ARG A 217 -3.34 -17.29 -23.65
CA ARG A 217 -4.09 -17.23 -24.91
C ARG A 217 -5.51 -17.76 -24.76
N ASN A 218 -5.65 -18.86 -24.02
CA ASN A 218 -6.95 -19.45 -23.78
C ASN A 218 -7.87 -18.49 -23.01
N TYR A 219 -7.40 -17.87 -21.93
CA TYR A 219 -8.19 -16.88 -21.18
C TYR A 219 -8.47 -15.62 -22.00
N ALA A 220 -7.52 -15.13 -22.79
CA ALA A 220 -7.76 -14.00 -23.68
C ALA A 220 -8.94 -14.19 -24.64
N LYS A 221 -9.18 -15.44 -25.07
CA LYS A 221 -10.25 -15.81 -26.02
C LYS A 221 -11.53 -16.29 -25.34
N ASN A 222 -11.41 -17.05 -24.26
CA ASN A 222 -12.46 -17.90 -23.73
C ASN A 222 -12.83 -17.60 -22.28
N ALA A 223 -12.34 -16.46 -21.69
CA ALA A 223 -12.71 -16.08 -20.33
C ALA A 223 -14.24 -15.97 -20.19
N THR A 224 -14.77 -16.63 -19.16
CA THR A 224 -16.20 -16.59 -18.84
C THR A 224 -16.60 -15.20 -18.33
N ARG A 225 -17.91 -14.89 -18.36
CA ARG A 225 -18.43 -13.65 -17.78
C ARG A 225 -18.05 -13.48 -16.31
N GLN A 226 -18.05 -14.57 -15.55
CA GLN A 226 -17.64 -14.55 -14.14
C GLN A 226 -16.15 -14.20 -14.00
N GLN A 227 -15.27 -14.81 -14.81
CA GLN A 227 -13.85 -14.49 -14.80
C GLN A 227 -13.59 -13.02 -15.19
N ILE A 228 -14.31 -12.51 -16.18
CA ILE A 228 -14.24 -11.09 -16.57
C ILE A 228 -14.70 -10.18 -15.42
N ALA A 229 -15.79 -10.53 -14.72
CA ALA A 229 -16.23 -9.78 -13.54
C ALA A 229 -15.16 -9.76 -12.43
N ILE A 230 -14.50 -10.89 -12.17
CA ILE A 230 -13.36 -10.97 -11.23
C ILE A 230 -12.19 -10.09 -11.71
N VAL A 231 -11.88 -10.07 -13.02
CA VAL A 231 -10.84 -9.18 -13.57
C VAL A 231 -11.17 -7.71 -13.29
N HIS A 232 -12.42 -7.29 -13.50
CA HIS A 232 -12.83 -5.92 -13.27
C HIS A 232 -12.88 -5.55 -11.78
N PHE A 233 -13.30 -6.46 -10.91
CA PHE A 233 -13.31 -6.26 -9.46
C PHE A 233 -11.88 -5.99 -8.92
N TRP A 234 -10.90 -6.75 -9.39
CA TRP A 234 -9.49 -6.62 -9.01
C TRP A 234 -8.67 -5.81 -10.03
N ALA A 235 -9.29 -4.99 -10.87
CA ALA A 235 -8.55 -4.23 -11.88
C ALA A 235 -7.55 -3.26 -11.25
N ASP A 236 -7.99 -2.52 -10.25
CA ASP A 236 -7.19 -1.61 -9.43
C ASP A 236 -6.19 -0.76 -10.23
N GLY A 237 -6.63 -0.36 -11.42
CA GLY A 237 -5.81 0.40 -12.37
C GLY A 237 -5.69 1.87 -12.03
N VAL A 238 -5.10 2.61 -12.96
CA VAL A 238 -4.94 4.06 -12.85
C VAL A 238 -6.30 4.75 -12.65
N GLY A 239 -6.37 5.65 -11.67
CA GLY A 239 -7.61 6.35 -11.30
C GLY A 239 -8.44 5.65 -10.22
N THR A 240 -8.00 4.51 -9.71
CA THR A 240 -8.57 3.82 -8.55
C THR A 240 -7.68 4.00 -7.32
N TYR A 241 -8.10 3.41 -6.19
CA TYR A 241 -7.28 3.37 -4.98
C TYR A 241 -6.07 2.41 -5.09
N THR A 242 -5.88 1.74 -6.22
CA THR A 242 -4.82 0.74 -6.48
C THR A 242 -4.89 -0.49 -5.56
N PRO A 243 -4.13 -1.59 -5.78
CA PRO A 243 -4.23 -2.78 -4.93
C PRO A 243 -4.04 -2.51 -3.42
N PRO A 244 -3.07 -1.69 -2.98
CA PRO A 244 -2.96 -1.35 -1.56
C PRO A 244 -4.21 -0.69 -0.98
N GLY A 245 -4.82 0.25 -1.69
CA GLY A 245 -6.05 0.90 -1.23
C GLY A 245 -7.25 -0.05 -1.19
N HIS A 246 -7.32 -1.02 -2.11
CA HIS A 246 -8.36 -2.05 -2.09
C HIS A 246 -8.27 -2.91 -0.82
N TRP A 247 -7.07 -3.34 -0.45
CA TRP A 247 -6.88 -4.08 0.80
C TRP A 247 -7.12 -3.23 2.04
N ASN A 248 -6.83 -1.92 1.99
CA ASN A 248 -7.21 -0.99 3.06
C ASN A 248 -8.74 -0.86 3.20
N ALA A 249 -9.50 -0.82 2.09
CA ALA A 249 -10.96 -0.80 2.13
C ALA A 249 -11.53 -2.09 2.75
N ILE A 250 -11.04 -3.26 2.32
CA ILE A 250 -11.40 -4.57 2.91
C ILE A 250 -11.10 -4.59 4.42
N ALA A 251 -9.93 -4.10 4.82
CA ALA A 251 -9.53 -4.04 6.21
C ALA A 251 -10.45 -3.12 7.03
N ALA A 252 -10.77 -1.94 6.52
CA ALA A 252 -11.64 -0.97 7.19
C ALA A 252 -13.05 -1.56 7.43
N ASP A 253 -13.64 -2.20 6.42
CA ASP A 253 -14.95 -2.86 6.54
C ASP A 253 -14.98 -3.94 7.61
N ASP A 254 -13.89 -4.68 7.78
CA ASP A 254 -13.82 -5.73 8.80
C ASP A 254 -13.45 -5.17 10.19
N PHE A 255 -12.60 -4.13 10.28
CA PHE A 255 -12.22 -3.51 11.55
C PHE A 255 -13.41 -2.82 12.24
N VAL A 256 -14.35 -2.21 11.49
CA VAL A 256 -15.61 -1.70 12.03
C VAL A 256 -16.36 -2.80 12.79
N LYS A 257 -16.41 -4.01 12.25
CA LYS A 257 -17.11 -5.15 12.85
C LYS A 257 -16.40 -5.69 14.10
N GLN A 258 -15.06 -5.52 14.18
CA GLN A 258 -14.26 -5.97 15.33
C GLN A 258 -14.32 -5.04 16.54
N ARG A 259 -14.89 -3.83 16.40
CA ARG A 259 -14.95 -2.82 17.47
C ARG A 259 -13.58 -2.50 18.08
N PHE A 260 -12.53 -2.45 17.26
CA PHE A 260 -11.21 -2.04 17.70
C PHE A 260 -11.24 -0.60 18.23
N SER A 261 -10.45 -0.34 19.29
CA SER A 261 -10.16 1.03 19.71
C SER A 261 -9.39 1.77 18.60
N GLU A 262 -9.42 3.10 18.65
CA GLU A 262 -8.72 3.94 17.69
C GLU A 262 -7.22 3.62 17.60
N VAL A 263 -6.57 3.32 18.73
CA VAL A 263 -5.15 2.95 18.76
C VAL A 263 -4.92 1.60 18.10
N ARG A 264 -5.80 0.62 18.35
CA ARG A 264 -5.72 -0.69 17.68
C ARG A 264 -6.03 -0.58 16.19
N TRP A 265 -6.97 0.29 15.81
CA TRP A 265 -7.25 0.55 14.41
C TRP A 265 -6.02 1.12 13.70
N ALA A 266 -5.41 2.17 14.26
CA ALA A 266 -4.22 2.79 13.70
C ALA A 266 -3.03 1.82 13.63
N ARG A 267 -2.80 1.00 14.69
CA ARG A 267 -1.78 -0.06 14.69
C ARG A 267 -1.99 -1.05 13.56
N ASN A 268 -3.21 -1.54 13.41
CA ASN A 268 -3.53 -2.57 12.44
C ASN A 268 -3.39 -2.06 11.00
N LEU A 269 -3.78 -0.79 10.73
CA LEU A 269 -3.51 -0.15 9.44
C LEU A 269 -2.02 0.08 9.20
N ALA A 270 -1.25 0.47 10.22
CA ALA A 270 0.19 0.63 10.09
C ALA A 270 0.87 -0.71 9.74
N LEU A 271 0.49 -1.82 10.40
CA LEU A 271 1.01 -3.15 10.09
C LEU A 271 0.66 -3.60 8.66
N LEU A 272 -0.60 -3.41 8.25
CA LEU A 272 -1.04 -3.70 6.88
C LEU A 272 -0.22 -2.91 5.86
N ASN A 273 -0.14 -1.60 6.05
CA ASN A 273 0.49 -0.72 5.07
C ASN A 273 2.03 -0.84 5.03
N MET A 274 2.67 -1.16 6.14
CA MET A 274 4.09 -1.56 6.13
C MET A 274 4.28 -2.84 5.32
N ALA A 275 3.42 -3.85 5.50
CA ALA A 275 3.49 -5.09 4.74
C ALA A 275 3.28 -4.84 3.23
N GLU A 276 2.34 -3.99 2.83
CA GLU A 276 2.08 -3.69 1.43
C GLU A 276 3.21 -2.87 0.79
N MET A 277 3.78 -1.89 1.50
CA MET A 277 4.93 -1.15 0.98
C MET A 277 6.13 -2.07 0.78
N ASP A 278 6.42 -2.92 1.75
CA ASP A 278 7.55 -3.83 1.68
C ASP A 278 7.33 -4.96 0.66
N ALA A 279 6.07 -5.36 0.43
CA ALA A 279 5.69 -6.23 -0.68
C ALA A 279 5.93 -5.57 -2.04
N ALA A 280 5.63 -4.27 -2.18
CA ALA A 280 5.98 -3.50 -3.38
C ALA A 280 7.49 -3.46 -3.60
N ILE A 281 8.27 -3.22 -2.54
CA ILE A 281 9.75 -3.20 -2.62
C ILE A 281 10.28 -4.55 -3.10
N ALA A 282 9.85 -5.66 -2.48
CA ALA A 282 10.25 -7.01 -2.86
C ALA A 282 9.83 -7.37 -4.30
N CYS A 283 8.61 -7.01 -4.69
CA CYS A 283 8.08 -7.22 -6.04
C CYS A 283 8.88 -6.44 -7.08
N TRP A 284 9.14 -5.14 -6.85
CA TRP A 284 9.88 -4.30 -7.79
C TRP A 284 11.37 -4.66 -7.88
N ASP A 285 12.00 -5.12 -6.78
CA ASP A 285 13.32 -5.72 -6.82
C ASP A 285 13.36 -6.90 -7.80
N THR A 286 12.39 -7.80 -7.68
CA THR A 286 12.26 -8.97 -8.55
C THR A 286 11.99 -8.59 -10.01
N LYS A 287 11.07 -7.63 -10.24
CA LYS A 287 10.74 -7.13 -11.59
C LYS A 287 11.94 -6.52 -12.29
N THR A 288 12.72 -5.75 -11.56
CA THR A 288 13.92 -5.09 -12.12
C THR A 288 15.04 -6.08 -12.38
N PHE A 289 15.21 -7.07 -11.50
CA PHE A 289 16.27 -8.07 -11.62
C PHE A 289 16.09 -9.00 -12.83
N TYR A 290 14.86 -9.49 -13.08
CA TYR A 290 14.58 -10.40 -14.18
C TYR A 290 14.13 -9.69 -15.45
N PHE A 291 13.53 -8.55 -15.35
CA PHE A 291 13.09 -7.63 -16.41
C PHE A 291 12.36 -8.33 -17.57
N ASN A 292 11.52 -9.32 -17.26
CA ASN A 292 10.90 -10.23 -18.22
C ASN A 292 9.65 -9.65 -18.92
N PRO A 293 9.33 -10.10 -20.15
CA PRO A 293 8.28 -9.54 -21.00
C PRO A 293 6.87 -9.85 -20.51
N ARG A 294 5.90 -9.02 -20.91
CA ARG A 294 4.47 -9.30 -20.79
C ARG A 294 4.00 -10.30 -21.86
N PRO A 295 2.89 -11.06 -21.61
CA PRO A 295 2.34 -11.98 -22.62
C PRO A 295 2.07 -11.31 -23.98
N THR A 296 1.50 -10.12 -23.99
CA THR A 296 1.20 -9.33 -25.19
C THR A 296 2.44 -8.89 -25.97
N GLN A 297 3.61 -8.80 -25.32
CA GLN A 297 4.88 -8.50 -25.98
C GLN A 297 5.41 -9.72 -26.74
N VAL A 298 5.23 -10.91 -26.18
CA VAL A 298 5.66 -12.17 -26.80
C VAL A 298 4.68 -12.61 -27.87
N ASP A 299 3.39 -12.41 -27.64
CA ASP A 299 2.33 -12.69 -28.61
C ASP A 299 1.38 -11.48 -28.75
N PRO A 300 1.58 -10.63 -29.78
CA PRO A 300 0.72 -9.47 -30.02
C PRO A 300 -0.74 -9.81 -30.37
N SER A 301 -1.07 -11.07 -30.64
CA SER A 301 -2.46 -11.48 -30.89
C SER A 301 -3.31 -11.55 -29.60
N ILE A 302 -2.67 -11.58 -28.43
CA ILE A 302 -3.33 -11.60 -27.13
C ILE A 302 -3.98 -10.22 -26.88
N LYS A 303 -5.29 -10.24 -26.63
CA LYS A 303 -6.04 -9.05 -26.22
C LYS A 303 -6.34 -9.17 -24.73
N THR A 304 -5.90 -8.15 -23.97
CA THR A 304 -6.10 -8.12 -22.52
C THR A 304 -7.52 -7.71 -22.15
N GLN A 305 -8.02 -8.22 -21.03
CA GLN A 305 -9.34 -7.86 -20.46
C GLN A 305 -9.26 -6.67 -19.50
N THR A 306 -8.07 -6.11 -19.30
CA THR A 306 -7.80 -4.97 -18.43
C THR A 306 -6.62 -4.16 -18.97
N GLY A 307 -6.37 -2.97 -18.43
CA GLY A 307 -5.22 -2.16 -18.81
C GLY A 307 -3.88 -2.86 -18.60
N LEU A 308 -2.97 -2.72 -19.56
CA LEU A 308 -1.62 -3.30 -19.46
C LEU A 308 -0.71 -2.38 -18.64
N PRO A 309 -0.15 -2.87 -17.52
CA PRO A 309 0.75 -2.04 -16.69
C PRO A 309 2.10 -1.80 -17.36
N ASN A 310 2.66 -0.59 -17.19
CA ASN A 310 3.93 -0.18 -17.78
C ASN A 310 5.14 -0.59 -16.92
N PHE A 311 5.25 -1.88 -16.62
CA PHE A 311 6.36 -2.51 -15.89
C PHE A 311 6.43 -4.02 -16.17
N PRO A 312 7.60 -4.69 -15.91
CA PRO A 312 7.80 -6.11 -16.17
C PRO A 312 6.77 -7.03 -15.52
N ALA A 313 6.62 -8.23 -16.08
CA ALA A 313 5.58 -9.17 -15.64
C ALA A 313 5.91 -9.82 -14.27
N TYR A 314 7.06 -10.48 -14.14
CA TYR A 314 7.41 -11.30 -12.99
C TYR A 314 8.05 -10.48 -11.84
N THR A 315 7.58 -10.59 -10.60
CA THR A 315 6.37 -11.26 -10.10
C THR A 315 5.14 -10.38 -10.25
N SER A 316 3.93 -10.94 -10.18
CA SER A 316 2.69 -10.15 -10.24
C SER A 316 2.54 -9.22 -9.03
N GLY A 317 2.37 -7.92 -9.28
CA GLY A 317 2.16 -6.93 -8.21
C GLY A 317 0.91 -7.22 -7.40
N HIS A 318 -0.24 -7.44 -8.05
CA HIS A 318 -1.49 -7.81 -7.36
C HIS A 318 -1.33 -9.03 -6.46
N SER A 319 -0.63 -10.07 -6.95
CA SER A 319 -0.38 -11.28 -6.17
C SER A 319 0.49 -11.01 -4.94
N THR A 320 1.55 -10.20 -5.11
CA THR A 320 2.49 -9.89 -4.01
C THR A 320 1.82 -9.02 -2.95
N PHE A 321 1.09 -7.97 -3.34
CA PHE A 321 0.30 -7.16 -2.40
C PHE A 321 -0.74 -8.01 -1.67
N SER A 322 -1.52 -8.79 -2.42
CA SER A 322 -2.60 -9.60 -1.84
C SER A 322 -2.08 -10.69 -0.90
N GLY A 323 -0.94 -11.31 -1.24
CA GLY A 323 -0.29 -12.28 -0.35
C GLY A 323 0.14 -11.67 0.98
N ALA A 324 0.73 -10.47 0.95
CA ALA A 324 1.16 -9.77 2.15
C ALA A 324 -0.04 -9.30 2.99
N ALA A 325 -1.02 -8.65 2.35
CA ALA A 325 -2.21 -8.14 3.02
C ALA A 325 -3.02 -9.26 3.67
N ALA A 326 -3.33 -10.34 2.93
CA ALA A 326 -4.10 -11.46 3.47
C ALA A 326 -3.40 -12.13 4.66
N THR A 327 -2.06 -12.22 4.63
CA THR A 327 -1.27 -12.84 5.70
C THR A 327 -1.37 -12.01 6.99
N ILE A 328 -1.12 -10.71 6.94
CA ILE A 328 -1.20 -9.86 8.13
C ILE A 328 -2.64 -9.67 8.61
N LEU A 329 -3.61 -9.51 7.70
CA LEU A 329 -5.02 -9.40 8.08
C LEU A 329 -5.55 -10.70 8.71
N GLY A 330 -5.10 -11.86 8.23
CA GLY A 330 -5.43 -13.15 8.84
C GLY A 330 -4.89 -13.30 10.27
N HIS A 331 -3.76 -12.66 10.59
CA HIS A 331 -3.25 -12.57 11.97
C HIS A 331 -4.08 -11.58 12.82
N ILE A 332 -4.44 -10.41 12.25
CA ILE A 332 -5.22 -9.37 12.97
C ILE A 332 -6.66 -9.82 13.23
N VAL A 333 -7.29 -10.49 12.27
CA VAL A 333 -8.67 -10.99 12.35
C VAL A 333 -8.73 -12.48 12.01
N PRO A 334 -8.30 -13.38 12.94
CA PRO A 334 -8.14 -14.80 12.65
C PRO A 334 -9.40 -15.49 12.13
N ALA A 335 -10.58 -15.06 12.57
CA ALA A 335 -11.86 -15.58 12.11
C ALA A 335 -12.11 -15.34 10.60
N ARG A 336 -11.38 -14.41 9.97
CA ARG A 336 -11.47 -14.06 8.56
C ARG A 336 -10.29 -14.59 7.71
N ALA A 337 -9.30 -15.25 8.33
CA ALA A 337 -8.07 -15.67 7.67
C ALA A 337 -8.30 -16.47 6.37
N ALA A 338 -9.22 -17.45 6.41
CA ALA A 338 -9.57 -18.25 5.23
C ALA A 338 -10.18 -17.39 4.10
N ALA A 339 -11.01 -16.40 4.45
CA ALA A 339 -11.62 -15.49 3.48
C ALA A 339 -10.57 -14.57 2.84
N TYR A 340 -9.64 -14.01 3.62
CA TYR A 340 -8.55 -13.20 3.07
C TYR A 340 -7.64 -14.01 2.14
N THR A 341 -7.33 -15.27 2.50
CA THR A 341 -6.55 -16.17 1.64
C THR A 341 -7.28 -16.44 0.31
N ALA A 342 -8.58 -16.66 0.35
CA ALA A 342 -9.39 -16.86 -0.86
C ALA A 342 -9.43 -15.60 -1.73
N MET A 343 -9.60 -14.41 -1.14
CA MET A 343 -9.55 -13.13 -1.85
C MET A 343 -8.18 -12.90 -2.50
N ALA A 344 -7.08 -13.19 -1.79
CA ALA A 344 -5.73 -13.05 -2.33
C ALA A 344 -5.49 -13.98 -3.53
N LYS A 345 -6.00 -15.21 -3.47
CA LYS A 345 -5.95 -16.14 -4.59
C LYS A 345 -6.78 -15.64 -5.77
N GLU A 346 -7.98 -15.15 -5.54
CA GLU A 346 -8.85 -14.59 -6.58
C GLU A 346 -8.21 -13.36 -7.24
N ALA A 347 -7.65 -12.43 -6.45
CA ALA A 347 -6.90 -11.28 -6.96
C ALA A 347 -5.70 -11.71 -7.83
N SER A 348 -4.99 -12.74 -7.43
CA SER A 348 -3.87 -13.32 -8.17
C SER A 348 -4.34 -13.94 -9.50
N GLU A 349 -5.35 -14.80 -9.49
CA GLU A 349 -5.90 -15.43 -10.68
C GLU A 349 -6.53 -14.44 -11.66
N SER A 350 -7.11 -13.35 -11.15
CA SER A 350 -7.66 -12.29 -11.99
C SER A 350 -6.65 -11.74 -13.01
N ARG A 351 -5.36 -11.81 -12.72
CA ARG A 351 -4.30 -11.32 -13.62
C ARG A 351 -4.06 -12.26 -14.79
N ILE A 352 -4.24 -13.57 -14.59
CA ILE A 352 -4.16 -14.58 -15.64
C ILE A 352 -5.42 -14.48 -16.52
N TYR A 353 -6.61 -14.40 -15.91
CA TYR A 353 -7.88 -14.18 -16.61
C TYR A 353 -7.87 -12.88 -17.42
N GLY A 354 -7.21 -11.84 -16.89
CA GLY A 354 -6.99 -10.56 -17.55
C GLY A 354 -5.98 -10.58 -18.69
N ALA A 355 -5.30 -11.72 -18.90
CA ALA A 355 -4.27 -11.96 -19.92
C ALA A 355 -3.07 -11.00 -19.85
N ILE A 356 -2.70 -10.53 -18.65
CA ILE A 356 -1.58 -9.61 -18.44
C ILE A 356 -0.40 -10.21 -17.65
N HIS A 357 -0.54 -11.44 -17.17
CA HIS A 357 0.48 -12.18 -16.42
C HIS A 357 0.48 -13.67 -16.77
N TYR A 358 1.64 -14.32 -16.61
CA TYR A 358 1.78 -15.78 -16.64
C TYR A 358 1.43 -16.38 -15.28
N ARG A 359 1.16 -17.69 -15.26
CA ARG A 359 0.82 -18.39 -14.01
C ARG A 359 1.95 -18.30 -12.98
N SER A 360 3.18 -18.50 -13.37
CA SER A 360 4.35 -18.38 -12.49
C SER A 360 4.49 -16.97 -11.89
N ASP A 361 4.17 -15.90 -12.64
CA ASP A 361 4.18 -14.54 -12.10
C ASP A 361 3.25 -14.42 -10.89
N CYS A 362 2.10 -15.06 -10.98
CA CYS A 362 1.01 -14.98 -10.01
C CYS A 362 1.27 -15.86 -8.78
N GLU A 363 1.59 -17.13 -8.99
CA GLU A 363 1.83 -18.08 -7.90
C GLU A 363 3.06 -17.71 -7.08
N VAL A 364 4.16 -17.37 -7.76
CA VAL A 364 5.39 -16.95 -7.07
C VAL A 364 5.22 -15.58 -6.41
N GLY A 365 4.48 -14.66 -7.05
CA GLY A 365 4.15 -13.37 -6.45
C GLY A 365 3.35 -13.51 -5.16
N LEU A 366 2.34 -14.39 -5.15
CA LEU A 366 1.56 -14.67 -3.95
C LEU A 366 2.43 -15.24 -2.82
N ALA A 367 3.30 -16.21 -3.13
CA ALA A 367 4.24 -16.78 -2.17
C ALA A 367 5.27 -15.74 -1.64
N GLN A 368 5.76 -14.84 -2.49
CA GLN A 368 6.62 -13.73 -2.10
C GLN A 368 5.89 -12.78 -1.14
N GLY A 369 4.64 -12.43 -1.44
CA GLY A 369 3.81 -11.61 -0.58
C GLY A 369 3.57 -12.23 0.80
N VAL A 370 3.28 -13.53 0.86
CA VAL A 370 3.14 -14.27 2.14
C VAL A 370 4.42 -14.17 2.98
N LYS A 371 5.60 -14.29 2.38
CA LYS A 371 6.88 -14.10 3.11
C LYS A 371 6.97 -12.70 3.72
N VAL A 372 6.60 -11.67 2.97
CA VAL A 372 6.59 -10.28 3.50
C VAL A 372 5.55 -10.11 4.60
N GLY A 373 4.34 -10.65 4.45
CA GLY A 373 3.30 -10.63 5.48
C GLY A 373 3.76 -11.26 6.82
N ASN A 374 4.59 -12.30 6.75
CA ASN A 374 5.17 -12.93 7.95
C ASN A 374 6.14 -12.00 8.71
N PHE A 375 6.86 -11.11 8.05
CA PHE A 375 7.65 -10.07 8.73
C PHE A 375 6.74 -9.07 9.47
N ALA A 376 5.58 -8.74 8.90
CA ALA A 376 4.59 -7.90 9.59
C ALA A 376 4.01 -8.61 10.81
N ILE A 377 3.74 -9.91 10.75
CA ILE A 377 3.33 -10.71 11.92
C ILE A 377 4.42 -10.71 12.99
N ALA A 378 5.67 -10.93 12.62
CA ALA A 378 6.80 -10.89 13.57
C ALA A 378 6.91 -9.50 14.23
N ARG A 379 6.70 -8.41 13.47
CA ARG A 379 6.62 -7.06 14.02
C ARG A 379 5.45 -6.91 15.00
N ALA A 380 4.25 -7.39 14.63
CA ALA A 380 3.07 -7.34 15.48
C ALA A 380 3.27 -8.07 16.82
N GLN A 381 4.00 -9.19 16.80
CA GLN A 381 4.30 -9.97 18.00
C GLN A 381 5.39 -9.35 18.90
N SER A 382 6.18 -8.42 18.37
CA SER A 382 7.33 -7.81 19.07
C SER A 382 7.16 -6.33 19.42
N ASP A 383 6.04 -5.70 19.05
CA ASP A 383 5.84 -4.27 19.27
C ASP A 383 5.30 -3.90 20.67
N GLY A 384 5.06 -4.89 21.52
CA GLY A 384 4.62 -4.70 22.90
C GLY A 384 3.14 -4.34 23.06
N ALA A 385 2.32 -4.49 22.02
CA ALA A 385 0.89 -4.14 22.02
C ALA A 385 -0.04 -5.38 22.07
N ASN A 386 0.45 -6.51 22.54
CA ASN A 386 -0.32 -7.77 22.67
C ASN A 386 -1.20 -7.80 23.92
#